data_0c9706bb62c82188b3d74381e16d4357
#
_entry.id   0c9706bb62c82188b3d74381e16d4357
#
_cell.length_a   1.000
_cell.length_b   1.000
_cell.length_c   1.000
_cell.angle_alpha   90.00
_cell.angle_beta   90.00
_cell.angle_gamma   90.00
#
_symmetry.space_group_name_H-M   'P 1'
#
loop_
_entity.id
_entity.type
_entity.pdbx_description
1 polymer ?
#
loop_
_entity_poly.entity_id
_entity_poly.type
_entity_poly.pdbx_seq_one_letter_code
_entity_poly.pdbx_strand_id
1 'polypeptide(L)' 'MTSFIVCEDSEYNDVILNMDNITFIHPATRTVGLTSIHFDGNGVMELSDQGINTLKYRIYADIGRSRNE' A
#
# COMPACT_ATOMS: atom_id res chain seq x y z
N MET A 1 -10.23 -6.51 13.05
CA MET A 1 -8.86 -6.42 13.60
C MET A 1 -8.03 -5.43 12.78
N THR A 2 -7.35 -4.53 13.45
CA THR A 2 -6.52 -3.55 12.79
C THR A 2 -5.20 -4.17 12.34
N SER A 3 -4.83 -3.95 11.09
CA SER A 3 -3.60 -4.47 10.49
C SER A 3 -2.69 -3.34 10.11
N PHE A 4 -1.48 -3.34 10.63
CA PHE A 4 -0.47 -2.34 10.28
C PHE A 4 0.66 -2.97 9.48
N ILE A 5 1.25 -2.17 8.62
CA ILE A 5 2.42 -2.56 7.84
C ILE A 5 3.41 -1.40 7.78
N VAL A 6 4.69 -1.70 7.79
CA VAL A 6 5.73 -0.70 7.60
C VAL A 6 6.16 -0.73 6.15
N CYS A 7 6.06 0.41 5.47
CA CYS A 7 6.44 0.57 4.07
C CYS A 7 7.37 1.76 3.91
N GLU A 8 8.04 1.80 2.76
CA GLU A 8 8.89 2.93 2.40
C GLU A 8 8.11 3.88 1.49
N ASP A 9 8.06 5.17 1.86
CA ASP A 9 7.40 6.17 1.03
C ASP A 9 8.30 6.64 -0.12
N SER A 10 7.81 7.58 -0.95
CA SER A 10 8.55 8.07 -2.12
C SER A 10 9.82 8.84 -1.76
N GLU A 11 9.96 9.26 -0.51
CA GLU A 11 11.15 9.95 0.00
C GLU A 11 12.09 9.01 0.76
N TYR A 12 11.84 7.69 0.65
CA TYR A 12 12.63 6.62 1.28
C TYR A 12 12.59 6.62 2.80
N ASN A 13 11.52 7.15 3.37
CA ASN A 13 11.28 7.08 4.80
C ASN A 13 10.35 5.91 5.13
N ASP A 14 10.58 5.27 6.27
CA ASP A 14 9.68 4.23 6.74
C ASP A 14 8.41 4.87 7.29
N VAL A 15 7.27 4.38 6.83
CA VAL A 15 5.96 4.83 7.31
C VAL A 15 5.14 3.62 7.74
N ILE A 16 4.30 3.81 8.73
CA ILE A 16 3.40 2.78 9.23
C ILE A 16 2.01 3.05 8.65
N LEU A 17 1.48 2.08 7.93
CA LEU A 17 0.18 2.20 7.29
C LEU A 17 -0.84 1.33 8.00
N ASN A 18 -2.04 1.86 8.17
CA ASN A 18 -3.19 1.08 8.62
C ASN A 18 -3.91 0.52 7.39
N MET A 19 -3.78 -0.79 7.19
CA MET A 19 -4.34 -1.45 6.01
C MET A 19 -5.86 -1.31 5.93
N ASP A 20 -6.52 -1.17 7.07
CA ASP A 20 -7.98 -1.05 7.10
C ASP A 20 -8.48 0.30 6.57
N ASN A 21 -7.62 1.29 6.51
CA ASN A 21 -7.97 2.63 6.04
C ASN A 21 -7.66 2.86 4.56
N ILE A 22 -7.08 1.87 3.88
CA ILE A 22 -6.75 2.00 2.46
C ILE A 22 -8.00 1.70 1.64
N THR A 23 -8.42 2.67 0.82
CA THR A 23 -9.59 2.51 -0.05
C THR A 23 -9.22 1.91 -1.39
N PHE A 24 -8.16 2.42 -2.01
CA PHE A 24 -7.66 1.84 -3.25
C PHE A 24 -6.22 2.25 -3.49
N ILE A 25 -5.56 1.52 -4.39
CA ILE A 25 -4.18 1.78 -4.78
C ILE A 25 -4.19 2.08 -6.27
N HIS A 26 -3.64 3.24 -6.64
CA HIS A 26 -3.52 3.65 -8.04
C HIS A 26 -2.12 3.32 -8.53
N PRO A 27 -1.96 2.38 -9.46
CA PRO A 27 -0.62 1.99 -9.91
C PRO A 27 0.07 3.12 -10.67
N ALA A 28 1.39 3.04 -10.73
CA ALA A 28 2.19 3.95 -11.54
C ALA A 28 1.78 3.84 -13.02
N THR A 29 1.78 4.96 -13.71
CA THR A 29 1.47 5.02 -15.14
C THR A 29 2.63 5.70 -15.86
N ARG A 30 2.52 5.81 -17.20
CA ARG A 30 3.51 6.55 -17.98
C ARG A 30 3.56 8.04 -17.61
N THR A 31 2.41 8.58 -17.23
CA THR A 31 2.29 9.99 -16.86
C THR A 31 2.68 10.23 -15.42
N VAL A 32 2.28 9.32 -14.53
CA VAL A 32 2.60 9.39 -13.11
C VAL A 32 3.43 8.17 -12.76
N GLY A 33 4.72 8.38 -12.52
CA GLY A 33 5.68 7.30 -12.30
C GLY A 33 5.65 6.67 -10.92
N LEU A 34 4.76 7.13 -10.03
CA LEU A 34 4.67 6.65 -8.66
C LEU A 34 3.31 6.02 -8.38
N THR A 35 3.33 4.98 -7.56
CA THR A 35 2.08 4.36 -7.09
C THR A 35 1.54 5.19 -5.93
N SER A 36 0.27 5.54 -6.01
CA SER A 36 -0.41 6.31 -4.98
C SER A 36 -1.36 5.43 -4.19
N ILE A 37 -1.36 5.59 -2.87
CA ILE A 37 -2.28 4.89 -1.98
C ILE A 37 -3.29 5.91 -1.48
N HIS A 38 -4.56 5.58 -1.61
CA HIS A 38 -5.67 6.43 -1.16
C HIS A 38 -6.27 5.87 0.11
N PHE A 39 -6.50 6.76 1.05
CA PHE A 39 -7.04 6.41 2.37
C PHE A 39 -8.42 7.00 2.58
N ASP A 40 -9.14 6.49 3.57
CA ASP A 40 -10.38 7.11 4.02
C ASP A 40 -10.08 8.56 4.43
N GLY A 41 -11.02 9.46 4.13
CA GLY A 41 -10.85 10.88 4.43
C GLY A 41 -10.02 11.64 3.40
N ASN A 42 -9.86 11.07 2.20
CA ASN A 42 -9.18 11.71 1.06
C ASN A 42 -7.66 11.88 1.22
N GLY A 43 -7.04 11.16 2.14
CA GLY A 43 -5.59 11.15 2.25
C GLY A 43 -4.96 10.38 1.08
N VAL A 44 -3.81 10.86 0.59
CA VAL A 44 -3.06 10.22 -0.49
C VAL A 44 -1.60 10.15 -0.11
N MET A 45 -0.97 9.03 -0.39
CA MET A 45 0.46 8.83 -0.15
C MET A 45 1.10 8.14 -1.33
N GLU A 46 2.31 8.54 -1.69
CA GLU A 46 3.09 7.89 -2.75
C GLU A 46 4.16 7.01 -2.12
N LEU A 47 4.37 5.82 -2.69
CA LEU A 47 5.36 4.86 -2.19
C LEU A 47 6.53 4.72 -3.16
N SER A 48 7.70 4.37 -2.61
CA SER A 48 8.84 3.93 -3.42
C SER A 48 8.56 2.54 -4.00
N ASP A 49 9.41 2.11 -4.94
CA ASP A 49 9.30 0.77 -5.51
C ASP A 49 9.37 -0.32 -4.44
N GLN A 50 10.26 -0.14 -3.46
CA GLN A 50 10.40 -1.10 -2.38
C GLN A 50 9.18 -1.11 -1.47
N GLY A 51 8.62 0.06 -1.18
CA GLY A 51 7.40 0.17 -0.39
C GLY A 51 6.23 -0.51 -1.07
N ILE A 52 6.11 -0.35 -2.39
CA ILE A 52 5.07 -1.00 -3.18
C ILE A 52 5.21 -2.51 -3.12
N ASN A 53 6.43 -3.04 -3.27
CA ASN A 53 6.66 -4.48 -3.21
C ASN A 53 6.28 -5.04 -1.84
N THR A 54 6.63 -4.36 -0.77
CA THR A 54 6.27 -4.76 0.58
C THR A 54 4.76 -4.83 0.74
N LEU A 55 4.05 -3.81 0.25
CA LEU A 55 2.59 -3.75 0.33
C LEU A 55 1.93 -4.85 -0.50
N LYS A 56 2.42 -5.07 -1.72
CA LYS A 56 1.90 -6.13 -2.59
C LYS A 56 2.02 -7.51 -1.95
N TYR A 57 3.16 -7.83 -1.38
CA TYR A 57 3.36 -9.11 -0.71
C TYR A 57 2.35 -9.32 0.40
N ARG A 58 2.09 -8.30 1.18
CA ARG A 58 1.11 -8.40 2.27
C ARG A 58 -0.30 -8.60 1.74
N ILE A 59 -0.69 -7.85 0.70
CA ILE A 59 -2.01 -7.98 0.11
C ILE A 59 -2.21 -9.36 -0.50
N TYR A 60 -1.24 -9.87 -1.25
CA TYR A 60 -1.35 -11.19 -1.86
C TYR A 60 -1.41 -12.30 -0.80
N ALA A 61 -0.65 -12.17 0.28
CA ALA A 61 -0.71 -13.13 1.37
C ALA A 61 -2.10 -13.15 2.03
N ASP A 62 -2.68 -11.98 2.25
CA ASP A 62 -4.01 -11.87 2.85
C ASP A 62 -5.10 -12.44 1.93
N ILE A 63 -5.01 -12.17 0.62
CA ILE A 63 -5.94 -12.73 -0.37
C ILE A 63 -5.78 -14.25 -0.44
N GLY A 64 -4.55 -14.74 -0.46
CA GLY A 64 -4.28 -16.18 -0.48
C GLY A 64 -4.86 -16.90 0.72
N ARG A 65 -4.76 -16.30 1.89
CA ARG A 65 -5.35 -16.85 3.11
C ARG A 65 -6.87 -16.93 3.02
N SER A 66 -7.50 -15.88 2.52
CA SER A 66 -8.95 -15.86 2.37
C SER A 66 -9.44 -16.95 1.39
N ARG A 67 -8.64 -17.24 0.37
CA ARG A 67 -9.01 -18.22 -0.65
C ARG A 67 -8.91 -19.66 -0.16
N ASN A 68 -8.13 -19.90 0.87
CA ASN A 68 -7.89 -21.25 1.38
C ASN A 68 -8.86 -21.66 2.48
N GLU A 69 -9.81 -20.85 2.80
CA GLU A 69 -10.82 -21.15 3.79
C GLU A 69 -12.04 -21.90 3.23
#